data_2660d3b4a118aba0e5204dd3a1768eab
#
_entry.id   2660d3b4a118aba0e5204dd3a1768eab
#
_cell.length_a   1.000
_cell.length_b   1.000
_cell.length_c   1.000
_cell.angle_alpha   90.00
_cell.angle_beta   90.00
_cell.angle_gamma   90.00
#
_symmetry.space_group_name_H-M   'P 1'
#
loop_
_entity.id
_entity.type
_entity.pdbx_description
1 polymer ?
#
loop_
_entity_poly.entity_id
_entity_poly.type
_entity_poly.pdbx_seq_one_letter_code
_entity_poly.pdbx_strand_id
1 'polypeptide(L)'
;MLIVIEGLDGSGKSTQVAKTIEYLTERSGRRPEYLHFPRFDAPVVGDMIARFLRGEFGKMEDVHPMIVALLFAEDRRDASSLIRQWLSEGRTVLLDRYVYSNIAFQCAKLSSEEESLALEDWILKTEYGIYGIPRPDLNIFLDVPLAFVSGRLKEQRGGSDREYLHGGQDIHEADMDFQSRVREVYLRLCRKDPSFRRVACADAGGLMPSPDEVFKRVKEVLV
;
A
#
# COMPACT_ATOMS: atom_id res chain seq x y z
N MET A 1 -4.64 -12.61 -13.29
CA MET A 1 -3.95 -11.29 -13.29
C MET A 1 -3.96 -10.75 -11.88
N LEU A 2 -2.82 -10.23 -11.40
CA LEU A 2 -2.65 -9.64 -10.06
C LEU A 2 -2.35 -8.14 -10.20
N ILE A 3 -3.24 -7.30 -9.67
CA ILE A 3 -3.15 -5.84 -9.71
C ILE A 3 -3.02 -5.34 -8.28
N VAL A 4 -2.16 -4.37 -8.05
CA VAL A 4 -1.96 -3.72 -6.75
C VAL A 4 -2.19 -2.22 -6.87
N ILE A 5 -2.90 -1.63 -5.92
CA ILE A 5 -3.02 -0.18 -5.77
C ILE A 5 -2.25 0.24 -4.52
N GLU A 6 -1.29 1.13 -4.72
CA GLU A 6 -0.39 1.68 -3.72
C GLU A 6 -0.63 3.18 -3.53
N GLY A 7 -0.26 3.72 -2.40
CA GLY A 7 -0.36 5.16 -2.13
C GLY A 7 -0.20 5.50 -0.65
N LEU A 8 -0.07 6.78 -0.37
CA LEU A 8 0.04 7.31 0.99
C LEU A 8 -1.22 7.05 1.82
N ASP A 9 -1.11 7.20 3.12
CA ASP A 9 -2.29 7.24 3.99
C ASP A 9 -3.13 8.49 3.65
N GLY A 10 -4.45 8.34 3.63
CA GLY A 10 -5.33 9.43 3.22
C GLY A 10 -5.31 9.80 1.73
N SER A 11 -4.63 9.03 0.86
CA SER A 11 -4.56 9.31 -0.59
C SER A 11 -5.86 9.03 -1.37
N GLY A 12 -6.91 8.53 -0.72
CA GLY A 12 -8.15 8.16 -1.40
C GLY A 12 -8.11 6.79 -2.09
N LYS A 13 -7.18 5.92 -1.71
CA LYS A 13 -7.05 4.55 -2.27
C LYS A 13 -8.36 3.78 -2.24
N SER A 14 -9.05 3.72 -1.10
CA SER A 14 -10.30 2.94 -0.95
C SER A 14 -11.34 3.33 -2.00
N THR A 15 -11.44 4.61 -2.34
CA THR A 15 -12.34 5.10 -3.40
C THR A 15 -11.91 4.59 -4.77
N GLN A 16 -10.62 4.63 -5.10
CA GLN A 16 -10.10 4.16 -6.38
C GLN A 16 -10.14 2.64 -6.50
N VAL A 17 -9.94 1.92 -5.38
CA VAL A 17 -10.12 0.47 -5.30
C VAL A 17 -11.57 0.09 -5.60
N ALA A 18 -12.56 0.75 -4.97
CA ALA A 18 -13.98 0.49 -5.25
C ALA A 18 -14.31 0.69 -6.72
N LYS A 19 -13.89 1.82 -7.32
CA LYS A 19 -14.08 2.10 -8.75
C LYS A 19 -13.37 1.11 -9.67
N THR A 20 -12.20 0.63 -9.26
CA THR A 20 -11.45 -0.40 -10.01
C THR A 20 -12.20 -1.73 -9.99
N ILE A 21 -12.76 -2.12 -8.83
CA ILE A 21 -13.59 -3.33 -8.71
C ILE A 21 -14.81 -3.26 -9.64
N GLU A 22 -15.53 -2.14 -9.63
CA GLU A 22 -16.69 -1.92 -10.51
C GLU A 22 -16.29 -2.04 -11.98
N TYR A 23 -15.27 -1.32 -12.41
CA TYR A 23 -14.77 -1.34 -13.78
C TYR A 23 -14.33 -2.73 -14.25
N LEU A 24 -13.57 -3.44 -13.42
CA LEU A 24 -13.11 -4.80 -13.77
C LEU A 24 -14.27 -5.77 -13.81
N THR A 25 -15.29 -5.59 -12.96
CA THR A 25 -16.52 -6.41 -12.96
C THR A 25 -17.31 -6.20 -14.24
N GLU A 26 -17.54 -4.94 -14.64
CA GLU A 26 -18.24 -4.60 -15.89
C GLU A 26 -17.53 -5.16 -17.12
N ARG A 27 -16.19 -5.06 -17.15
CA ARG A 27 -15.37 -5.50 -18.30
C ARG A 27 -15.29 -7.02 -18.45
N SER A 28 -15.22 -7.75 -17.34
CA SER A 28 -15.01 -9.20 -17.35
C SER A 28 -16.27 -10.03 -17.07
N GLY A 29 -17.35 -9.39 -16.63
CA GLY A 29 -18.55 -10.07 -16.15
C GLY A 29 -18.39 -10.77 -14.78
N ARG A 30 -17.19 -10.67 -14.17
CA ARG A 30 -16.88 -11.31 -12.88
C ARG A 30 -16.16 -10.33 -11.96
N ARG A 31 -16.63 -10.28 -10.71
CA ARG A 31 -15.97 -9.47 -9.67
C ARG A 31 -14.56 -9.99 -9.38
N PRO A 32 -13.53 -9.12 -9.32
CA PRO A 32 -12.19 -9.52 -8.90
C PRO A 32 -12.18 -9.95 -7.43
N GLU A 33 -11.28 -10.86 -7.10
CA GLU A 33 -10.95 -11.15 -5.71
C GLU A 33 -10.20 -9.97 -5.11
N TYR A 34 -10.44 -9.69 -3.82
CA TYR A 34 -9.90 -8.50 -3.17
C TYR A 34 -9.30 -8.84 -1.82
N LEU A 35 -8.11 -8.30 -1.55
CA LEU A 35 -7.53 -8.23 -0.21
C LEU A 35 -6.94 -6.85 0.05
N HIS A 36 -7.00 -6.44 1.29
CA HIS A 36 -6.29 -5.28 1.82
C HIS A 36 -5.14 -5.75 2.71
N PHE A 37 -3.97 -5.13 2.58
CA PHE A 37 -2.86 -5.32 3.51
C PHE A 37 -2.57 -4.03 4.28
N PRO A 38 -2.32 -4.12 5.61
CA PRO A 38 -2.29 -5.35 6.38
C PRO A 38 -3.69 -5.93 6.67
N ARG A 39 -3.77 -7.25 6.86
CA ARG A 39 -4.99 -7.94 7.31
C ARG A 39 -5.02 -7.97 8.83
N PHE A 40 -5.79 -7.10 9.44
CA PHE A 40 -5.88 -7.00 10.90
C PHE A 40 -6.58 -8.21 11.55
N ASP A 41 -7.34 -8.97 10.78
CA ASP A 41 -8.01 -10.22 11.18
C ASP A 41 -7.13 -11.47 11.01
N ALA A 42 -5.93 -11.34 10.42
CA ALA A 42 -5.00 -12.44 10.28
C ALA A 42 -4.53 -12.93 11.66
N PRO A 43 -4.60 -14.26 11.94
CA PRO A 43 -4.21 -14.80 13.24
C PRO A 43 -2.77 -14.41 13.60
N VAL A 44 -2.55 -13.96 14.84
CA VAL A 44 -1.26 -13.53 15.40
C VAL A 44 -0.68 -12.30 14.73
N VAL A 45 -0.44 -12.34 13.43
CA VAL A 45 0.25 -11.26 12.68
C VAL A 45 -0.60 -10.00 12.63
N GLY A 46 -1.91 -10.12 12.40
CA GLY A 46 -2.82 -8.97 12.35
C GLY A 46 -2.86 -8.19 13.67
N ASP A 47 -2.93 -8.89 14.80
CA ASP A 47 -2.86 -8.26 16.13
C ASP A 47 -1.51 -7.57 16.36
N MET A 48 -0.40 -8.23 16.04
CA MET A 48 0.93 -7.63 16.19
C MET A 48 1.11 -6.37 15.35
N ILE A 49 0.64 -6.37 14.10
CA ILE A 49 0.67 -5.19 13.24
C ILE A 49 -0.19 -4.07 13.83
N ALA A 50 -1.41 -4.40 14.27
CA ALA A 50 -2.31 -3.42 14.88
C ALA A 50 -1.69 -2.78 16.13
N ARG A 51 -1.07 -3.58 17.00
CA ARG A 51 -0.36 -3.10 18.21
C ARG A 51 0.83 -2.22 17.86
N PHE A 52 1.60 -2.59 16.83
CA PHE A 52 2.69 -1.74 16.34
C PHE A 52 2.16 -0.39 15.86
N LEU A 53 1.13 -0.36 15.02
CA LEU A 53 0.56 0.87 14.48
C LEU A 53 -0.09 1.76 15.55
N ARG A 54 -0.61 1.17 16.63
CA ARG A 54 -1.07 1.92 17.82
C ARG A 54 0.07 2.43 18.71
N GLY A 55 1.33 2.11 18.40
CA GLY A 55 2.49 2.52 19.20
C GLY A 55 2.69 1.71 20.49
N GLU A 56 2.07 0.54 20.63
CA GLU A 56 2.21 -0.30 21.85
C GLU A 56 3.62 -0.89 22.03
N PHE A 57 4.43 -0.89 20.98
CA PHE A 57 5.85 -1.31 21.03
C PHE A 57 6.82 -0.14 21.11
N GLY A 58 6.33 1.06 21.43
CA GLY A 58 7.09 2.30 21.45
C GLY A 58 6.78 3.19 20.23
N LYS A 59 7.56 4.26 20.08
CA LYS A 59 7.44 5.15 18.93
C LYS A 59 7.94 4.47 17.65
N MET A 60 7.68 5.10 16.51
CA MET A 60 8.08 4.57 15.19
C MET A 60 9.61 4.33 15.10
N GLU A 61 10.41 5.17 15.73
CA GLU A 61 11.88 5.08 15.77
C GLU A 61 12.42 4.02 16.75
N ASP A 62 11.62 3.57 17.71
CA ASP A 62 12.05 2.60 18.73
C ASP A 62 12.09 1.16 18.17
N VAL A 63 11.40 0.90 17.07
CA VAL A 63 11.35 -0.44 16.46
C VAL A 63 12.12 -0.43 15.13
N HIS A 64 13.17 -1.26 15.05
CA HIS A 64 14.01 -1.33 13.86
C HIS A 64 13.19 -1.62 12.59
N PRO A 65 13.35 -0.85 11.49
CA PRO A 65 12.53 -0.98 10.28
C PRO A 65 12.50 -2.39 9.67
N MET A 66 13.62 -3.13 9.76
CA MET A 66 13.69 -4.51 9.26
C MET A 66 12.76 -5.46 10.04
N ILE A 67 12.61 -5.27 11.35
CA ILE A 67 11.68 -6.09 12.17
C ILE A 67 10.23 -5.80 11.77
N VAL A 68 9.92 -4.52 11.57
CA VAL A 68 8.60 -4.12 11.07
C VAL A 68 8.36 -4.66 9.67
N ALA A 69 9.37 -4.57 8.79
CA ALA A 69 9.28 -5.13 7.43
C ALA A 69 9.00 -6.63 7.44
N LEU A 70 9.65 -7.38 8.33
CA LEU A 70 9.41 -8.81 8.49
C LEU A 70 7.98 -9.10 8.95
N LEU A 71 7.47 -8.33 9.90
CA LEU A 71 6.10 -8.48 10.41
C LEU A 71 5.06 -8.31 9.29
N PHE A 72 5.19 -7.27 8.47
CA PHE A 72 4.32 -7.07 7.31
C PHE A 72 4.53 -8.12 6.20
N ALA A 73 5.75 -8.63 6.03
CA ALA A 73 6.04 -9.71 5.08
C ALA A 73 5.38 -11.03 5.48
N GLU A 74 5.32 -11.35 6.78
CA GLU A 74 4.63 -12.54 7.29
C GLU A 74 3.13 -12.52 6.99
N ASP A 75 2.47 -11.36 7.07
CA ASP A 75 1.07 -11.22 6.68
C ASP A 75 0.85 -11.58 5.21
N ARG A 76 1.71 -11.10 4.32
CA ARG A 76 1.63 -11.44 2.89
C ARG A 76 1.99 -12.89 2.62
N ARG A 77 2.96 -13.45 3.35
CA ARG A 77 3.32 -14.87 3.25
C ARG A 77 2.12 -15.76 3.59
N ASP A 78 1.43 -15.45 4.68
CA ASP A 78 0.25 -16.20 5.10
C ASP A 78 -0.88 -16.14 4.05
N ALA A 79 -1.15 -14.98 3.45
CA ALA A 79 -2.15 -14.83 2.40
C ALA A 79 -1.73 -15.44 1.04
N SER A 80 -0.45 -15.76 0.84
CA SER A 80 0.09 -16.07 -0.49
C SER A 80 -0.50 -17.33 -1.12
N SER A 81 -0.89 -18.33 -0.32
CA SER A 81 -1.53 -19.54 -0.80
C SER A 81 -2.91 -19.26 -1.39
N LEU A 82 -3.71 -18.42 -0.74
CA LEU A 82 -5.02 -17.98 -1.20
C LEU A 82 -4.91 -17.18 -2.51
N ILE A 83 -3.97 -16.25 -2.57
CA ILE A 83 -3.72 -15.45 -3.80
C ILE A 83 -3.31 -16.38 -4.96
N ARG A 84 -2.41 -17.33 -4.73
CA ARG A 84 -2.01 -18.32 -5.74
C ARG A 84 -3.19 -19.18 -6.22
N GLN A 85 -4.05 -19.60 -5.30
CA GLN A 85 -5.26 -20.34 -5.66
C GLN A 85 -6.14 -19.54 -6.62
N TRP A 86 -6.48 -18.30 -6.28
CA TRP A 86 -7.30 -17.44 -7.15
C TRP A 86 -6.67 -17.21 -8.52
N LEU A 87 -5.37 -16.99 -8.57
CA LEU A 87 -4.64 -16.82 -9.83
C LEU A 87 -4.66 -18.11 -10.67
N SER A 88 -4.51 -19.28 -10.05
CA SER A 88 -4.58 -20.59 -10.74
C SER A 88 -5.98 -20.90 -11.28
N GLU A 89 -7.03 -20.34 -10.66
CA GLU A 89 -8.41 -20.40 -11.13
C GLU A 89 -8.71 -19.37 -12.25
N GLY A 90 -7.69 -18.66 -12.74
CA GLY A 90 -7.83 -17.63 -13.78
C GLY A 90 -8.54 -16.36 -13.31
N ARG A 91 -8.63 -16.13 -11.99
CA ARG A 91 -9.27 -14.94 -11.44
C ARG A 91 -8.37 -13.72 -11.54
N THR A 92 -9.00 -12.55 -11.66
CA THR A 92 -8.33 -11.28 -11.39
C THR A 92 -8.31 -11.04 -9.90
N VAL A 93 -7.14 -10.69 -9.36
CA VAL A 93 -6.93 -10.35 -7.96
C VAL A 93 -6.53 -8.89 -7.86
N LEU A 94 -7.22 -8.13 -7.04
CA LEU A 94 -6.92 -6.72 -6.73
C LEU A 94 -6.49 -6.61 -5.27
N LEU A 95 -5.31 -6.05 -5.04
CA LEU A 95 -4.79 -5.82 -3.69
C LEU A 95 -4.72 -4.31 -3.41
N ASP A 96 -5.16 -3.90 -2.23
CA ASP A 96 -4.88 -2.59 -1.66
C ASP A 96 -3.64 -2.72 -0.78
N ARG A 97 -2.52 -2.15 -1.23
CA ARG A 97 -1.15 -2.31 -0.72
C ARG A 97 -0.57 -3.73 -0.92
N TYR A 98 0.73 -3.77 -1.07
CA TYR A 98 1.50 -5.00 -1.15
C TYR A 98 2.97 -4.75 -0.76
N VAL A 99 3.93 -5.38 -1.48
CA VAL A 99 5.37 -5.32 -1.17
C VAL A 99 5.92 -3.90 -1.23
N TYR A 100 5.47 -3.10 -2.21
CA TYR A 100 5.98 -1.73 -2.36
C TYR A 100 5.54 -0.80 -1.23
N SER A 101 4.38 -1.04 -0.58
CA SER A 101 4.05 -0.37 0.68
C SER A 101 5.07 -0.71 1.77
N ASN A 102 5.45 -1.97 1.92
CA ASN A 102 6.45 -2.37 2.91
C ASN A 102 7.78 -1.64 2.67
N ILE A 103 8.28 -1.66 1.42
CA ILE A 103 9.50 -0.94 1.06
C ILE A 103 9.34 0.56 1.35
N ALA A 104 8.27 1.19 0.88
CA ALA A 104 8.10 2.63 0.99
C ALA A 104 8.09 3.11 2.44
N PHE A 105 7.31 2.44 3.30
CA PHE A 105 7.16 2.83 4.69
C PHE A 105 8.37 2.48 5.56
N GLN A 106 9.06 1.35 5.30
CA GLN A 106 10.20 0.98 6.13
C GLN A 106 11.49 1.71 5.70
N CYS A 107 11.73 1.86 4.40
CA CYS A 107 12.88 2.59 3.90
C CYS A 107 12.82 4.09 4.23
N ALA A 108 11.63 4.69 4.27
CA ALA A 108 11.44 6.10 4.65
C ALA A 108 11.83 6.41 6.11
N LYS A 109 12.01 5.40 6.97
CA LYS A 109 12.47 5.56 8.35
C LYS A 109 14.00 5.72 8.46
N LEU A 110 14.73 5.36 7.42
CA LEU A 110 16.17 5.39 7.38
C LEU A 110 16.67 6.72 6.81
N SER A 111 17.72 7.26 7.41
CA SER A 111 18.35 8.52 6.96
C SER A 111 19.44 8.29 5.92
N SER A 112 20.05 7.09 5.89
CA SER A 112 21.06 6.70 4.92
C SER A 112 20.42 6.09 3.68
N GLU A 113 20.81 6.59 2.49
CA GLU A 113 20.39 6.01 1.23
C GLU A 113 20.89 4.58 1.06
N GLU A 114 22.12 4.30 1.50
CA GLU A 114 22.72 2.97 1.46
C GLU A 114 21.91 1.97 2.30
N GLU A 115 21.56 2.32 3.54
CA GLU A 115 20.72 1.48 4.40
C GLU A 115 19.32 1.28 3.83
N SER A 116 18.75 2.33 3.23
CA SER A 116 17.45 2.28 2.56
C SER A 116 17.46 1.31 1.38
N LEU A 117 18.50 1.34 0.54
CA LEU A 117 18.65 0.42 -0.59
C LEU A 117 18.93 -1.01 -0.13
N ALA A 118 19.73 -1.19 0.92
CA ALA A 118 19.99 -2.51 1.50
C ALA A 118 18.70 -3.14 2.07
N LEU A 119 17.86 -2.35 2.75
CA LEU A 119 16.57 -2.81 3.26
C LEU A 119 15.58 -3.13 2.12
N GLU A 120 15.52 -2.30 1.07
CA GLU A 120 14.73 -2.56 -0.14
C GLU A 120 15.10 -3.91 -0.76
N ASP A 121 16.39 -4.16 -0.98
CA ASP A 121 16.90 -5.41 -1.54
C ASP A 121 16.59 -6.62 -0.63
N TRP A 122 16.74 -6.44 0.68
CA TRP A 122 16.40 -7.48 1.66
C TRP A 122 14.91 -7.83 1.62
N ILE A 123 14.01 -6.83 1.56
CA ILE A 123 12.55 -7.05 1.47
C ILE A 123 12.24 -7.82 0.18
N LEU A 124 12.75 -7.38 -0.96
CA LEU A 124 12.50 -8.02 -2.25
C LEU A 124 12.99 -9.47 -2.28
N LYS A 125 14.18 -9.74 -1.74
CA LYS A 125 14.74 -11.09 -1.63
C LYS A 125 13.93 -11.97 -0.68
N THR A 126 13.51 -11.42 0.46
CA THR A 126 12.73 -12.16 1.45
C THR A 126 11.35 -12.51 0.88
N GLU A 127 10.61 -11.52 0.39
CA GLU A 127 9.22 -11.73 -0.01
C GLU A 127 9.11 -12.48 -1.34
N TYR A 128 9.80 -12.02 -2.38
CA TYR A 128 9.72 -12.65 -3.69
C TYR A 128 10.66 -13.84 -3.87
N GLY A 129 11.81 -13.83 -3.19
CA GLY A 129 12.81 -14.89 -3.33
C GLY A 129 12.59 -16.05 -2.37
N ILE A 130 12.56 -15.78 -1.06
CA ILE A 130 12.48 -16.82 -0.03
C ILE A 130 11.04 -17.28 0.19
N TYR A 131 10.11 -16.34 0.40
CA TYR A 131 8.68 -16.66 0.58
C TYR A 131 7.99 -17.02 -0.74
N GLY A 132 8.54 -16.56 -1.85
CA GLY A 132 8.03 -16.81 -3.20
C GLY A 132 6.59 -16.29 -3.38
N ILE A 133 6.21 -15.20 -2.72
CA ILE A 133 4.85 -14.66 -2.88
C ILE A 133 4.61 -14.23 -4.34
N PRO A 134 3.36 -14.25 -4.85
CA PRO A 134 3.07 -13.87 -6.23
C PRO A 134 3.54 -12.47 -6.56
N ARG A 135 4.20 -12.30 -7.72
CA ARG A 135 4.56 -10.97 -8.23
C ARG A 135 3.36 -10.36 -8.93
N PRO A 136 3.05 -9.08 -8.69
CA PRO A 136 2.00 -8.39 -9.42
C PRO A 136 2.33 -8.25 -10.91
N ASP A 137 1.30 -8.37 -11.75
CA ASP A 137 1.38 -8.02 -13.17
C ASP A 137 1.39 -6.50 -13.36
N LEU A 138 0.72 -5.78 -12.44
CA LEU A 138 0.61 -4.33 -12.47
C LEU A 138 0.55 -3.79 -11.04
N ASN A 139 1.42 -2.83 -10.74
CA ASN A 139 1.33 -1.99 -9.55
C ASN A 139 0.96 -0.57 -9.97
N ILE A 140 0.06 0.08 -9.25
CA ILE A 140 -0.42 1.45 -9.50
C ILE A 140 -0.12 2.30 -8.28
N PHE A 141 0.72 3.31 -8.41
CA PHE A 141 0.95 4.30 -7.38
C PHE A 141 0.06 5.52 -7.59
N LEU A 142 -0.86 5.77 -6.67
CA LEU A 142 -1.67 6.98 -6.63
C LEU A 142 -0.83 8.12 -6.01
N ASP A 143 -0.21 8.91 -6.88
CA ASP A 143 0.62 10.05 -6.46
C ASP A 143 -0.24 11.29 -6.27
N VAL A 144 -0.70 11.50 -5.05
CA VAL A 144 -1.56 12.62 -4.65
C VAL A 144 -0.77 13.78 -4.05
N PRO A 145 -1.27 15.03 -4.13
CA PRO A 145 -0.65 16.18 -3.48
C PRO A 145 -0.55 15.99 -1.97
N LEU A 146 0.63 16.29 -1.38
CA LEU A 146 0.82 16.19 0.08
C LEU A 146 -0.12 17.09 0.87
N ALA A 147 -0.51 18.25 0.32
CA ALA A 147 -1.50 19.13 0.94
C ALA A 147 -2.87 18.44 1.08
N PHE A 148 -3.27 17.64 0.09
CA PHE A 148 -4.50 16.83 0.16
C PHE A 148 -4.38 15.76 1.25
N VAL A 149 -3.25 15.04 1.31
CA VAL A 149 -2.96 14.04 2.36
C VAL A 149 -3.06 14.68 3.74
N SER A 150 -2.38 15.82 3.95
CA SER A 150 -2.40 16.56 5.22
C SER A 150 -3.83 16.95 5.65
N GLY A 151 -4.66 17.39 4.72
CA GLY A 151 -6.06 17.70 5.01
C GLY A 151 -6.82 16.46 5.47
N ARG A 152 -6.68 15.36 4.74
CA ARG A 152 -7.38 14.10 5.04
C ARG A 152 -6.92 13.44 6.35
N LEU A 153 -5.64 13.55 6.71
CA LEU A 153 -5.13 12.99 7.96
C LEU A 153 -5.59 13.78 9.19
N LYS A 154 -5.88 15.08 9.04
CA LYS A 154 -6.44 15.93 10.11
C LYS A 154 -7.94 15.71 10.34
N GLU A 155 -8.66 15.23 9.34
CA GLU A 155 -10.07 14.86 9.50
C GLU A 155 -10.17 13.62 10.39
N GLN A 156 -11.12 13.63 11.36
CA GLN A 156 -11.45 12.40 12.08
C GLN A 156 -12.09 11.41 11.11
N ARG A 157 -11.30 10.43 10.64
CA ARG A 157 -11.78 9.40 9.73
C ARG A 157 -12.28 8.21 10.54
N GLY A 158 -13.55 7.88 10.37
CA GLY A 158 -14.13 6.61 10.82
C GLY A 158 -14.21 5.61 9.68
N GLY A 159 -14.34 4.33 10.00
CA GLY A 159 -14.52 3.26 9.03
C GLY A 159 -14.02 1.93 9.59
N SER A 160 -14.45 0.82 9.00
CA SER A 160 -14.04 -0.53 9.41
C SER A 160 -12.54 -0.77 9.20
N ASP A 161 -11.92 -0.06 8.28
CA ASP A 161 -10.48 -0.05 8.03
C ASP A 161 -9.64 0.57 9.16
N ARG A 162 -10.29 1.22 10.14
CA ARG A 162 -9.63 1.89 11.28
C ARG A 162 -10.03 1.31 12.64
N GLU A 163 -10.82 0.28 12.68
CA GLU A 163 -11.24 -0.37 13.94
C GLU A 163 -10.04 -0.84 14.78
N TYR A 164 -8.93 -1.23 14.13
CA TYR A 164 -7.69 -1.62 14.79
C TYR A 164 -7.06 -0.53 15.67
N LEU A 165 -7.41 0.75 15.45
CA LEU A 165 -6.88 1.88 16.23
C LEU A 165 -7.56 2.06 17.60
N HIS A 166 -8.73 1.44 17.82
CA HIS A 166 -9.51 1.58 19.05
C HIS A 166 -9.71 3.07 19.46
N GLY A 167 -9.85 3.96 18.48
CA GLY A 167 -9.97 5.41 18.70
C GLY A 167 -8.65 6.18 18.85
N GLY A 168 -7.51 5.50 18.76
CA GLY A 168 -6.17 6.12 18.77
C GLY A 168 -5.72 6.65 17.40
N GLN A 169 -4.46 7.08 17.33
CA GLN A 169 -3.79 7.49 16.09
C GLN A 169 -2.84 6.39 15.60
N ASP A 170 -2.71 6.27 14.28
CA ASP A 170 -1.67 5.48 13.64
C ASP A 170 -0.34 6.27 13.68
N ILE A 171 0.73 5.62 14.16
CA ILE A 171 2.04 6.25 14.29
C ILE A 171 2.65 6.67 12.95
N HIS A 172 2.26 6.04 11.84
CA HIS A 172 2.70 6.41 10.50
C HIS A 172 1.96 7.64 9.95
N GLU A 173 0.73 7.90 10.40
CA GLU A 173 -0.09 9.03 9.93
C GLU A 173 0.24 10.36 10.63
N ALA A 174 0.92 10.33 11.77
CA ALA A 174 1.14 11.49 12.62
C ALA A 174 2.17 12.49 12.06
N ASP A 175 3.05 12.06 11.14
CA ASP A 175 4.20 12.84 10.65
C ASP A 175 4.12 13.07 9.12
N MET A 176 3.91 14.33 8.73
CA MET A 176 3.86 14.73 7.31
C MET A 176 5.22 14.69 6.61
N ASP A 177 6.31 14.91 7.35
CA ASP A 177 7.66 14.76 6.79
C ASP A 177 7.95 13.30 6.50
N PHE A 178 7.48 12.40 7.36
CA PHE A 178 7.53 10.97 7.09
C PHE A 178 6.71 10.59 5.84
N GLN A 179 5.47 11.08 5.70
CA GLN A 179 4.66 10.82 4.50
C GLN A 179 5.34 11.37 3.22
N SER A 180 6.05 12.49 3.31
CA SER A 180 6.84 13.01 2.19
C SER A 180 7.98 12.06 1.81
N ARG A 181 8.73 11.54 2.79
CA ARG A 181 9.78 10.54 2.53
C ARG A 181 9.22 9.24 1.94
N VAL A 182 8.09 8.76 2.44
CA VAL A 182 7.39 7.58 1.87
C VAL A 182 7.06 7.82 0.39
N ARG A 183 6.53 8.98 0.04
CA ARG A 183 6.25 9.36 -1.35
C ARG A 183 7.49 9.31 -2.23
N GLU A 184 8.64 9.84 -1.76
CA GLU A 184 9.89 9.82 -2.51
C GLU A 184 10.39 8.38 -2.78
N VAL A 185 10.22 7.48 -1.81
CA VAL A 185 10.55 6.06 -2.03
C VAL A 185 9.64 5.46 -3.10
N TYR A 186 8.33 5.69 -3.06
CA TYR A 186 7.42 5.24 -4.12
C TYR A 186 7.81 5.77 -5.49
N LEU A 187 8.15 7.05 -5.61
CA LEU A 187 8.60 7.65 -6.87
C LEU A 187 9.90 7.02 -7.38
N ARG A 188 10.83 6.68 -6.47
CA ARG A 188 12.05 5.94 -6.80
C ARG A 188 11.73 4.54 -7.34
N LEU A 189 10.83 3.81 -6.71
CA LEU A 189 10.38 2.49 -7.15
C LEU A 189 9.70 2.53 -8.52
N CYS A 190 8.84 3.51 -8.79
CA CYS A 190 8.22 3.70 -10.10
C CYS A 190 9.25 3.92 -11.22
N ARG A 191 10.41 4.53 -10.91
CA ARG A 191 11.50 4.71 -11.89
C ARG A 191 12.29 3.42 -12.13
N LYS A 192 12.35 2.52 -11.14
CA LYS A 192 13.11 1.26 -11.22
C LYS A 192 12.31 0.12 -11.87
N ASP A 193 11.00 0.07 -11.64
CA ASP A 193 10.16 -1.03 -12.08
C ASP A 193 9.11 -0.56 -13.10
N PRO A 194 9.22 -0.99 -14.39
CA PRO A 194 8.23 -0.66 -15.41
C PRO A 194 6.81 -1.17 -15.13
N SER A 195 6.64 -2.20 -14.30
CA SER A 195 5.33 -2.70 -13.86
C SER A 195 4.68 -1.81 -12.81
N PHE A 196 5.42 -0.86 -12.24
CA PHE A 196 4.93 0.08 -11.25
C PHE A 196 4.59 1.43 -11.88
N ARG A 197 3.32 1.63 -12.21
CA ARG A 197 2.81 2.79 -12.91
C ARG A 197 2.41 3.90 -11.93
N ARG A 198 3.04 5.06 -12.09
CA ARG A 198 2.63 6.27 -11.37
C ARG A 198 1.39 6.87 -12.04
N VAL A 199 0.35 7.08 -11.25
CA VAL A 199 -0.82 7.89 -11.62
C VAL A 199 -0.72 9.23 -10.89
N ALA A 200 -0.33 10.28 -11.62
CA ALA A 200 -0.29 11.63 -11.06
C ALA A 200 -1.73 12.12 -10.84
N CYS A 201 -2.13 12.31 -9.59
CA CYS A 201 -3.51 12.64 -9.23
C CYS A 201 -3.79 14.15 -9.18
N ALA A 202 -2.76 15.00 -9.15
CA ALA A 202 -2.95 16.46 -9.20
C ALA A 202 -3.43 16.93 -10.57
N ASP A 203 -4.23 17.98 -10.58
CA ASP A 203 -4.52 18.76 -11.79
C ASP A 203 -3.36 19.72 -12.15
N ALA A 204 -3.53 20.53 -13.20
CA ALA A 204 -2.52 21.50 -13.64
C ALA A 204 -2.24 22.60 -12.59
N GLY A 205 -3.16 22.84 -11.66
CA GLY A 205 -3.01 23.77 -10.55
C GLY A 205 -2.41 23.13 -9.30
N GLY A 206 -2.07 21.84 -9.32
CA GLY A 206 -1.55 21.10 -8.17
C GLY A 206 -2.63 20.69 -7.16
N LEU A 207 -3.90 20.83 -7.49
CA LEU A 207 -5.03 20.46 -6.63
C LEU A 207 -5.50 19.03 -6.93
N MET A 208 -6.15 18.42 -5.93
CA MET A 208 -6.75 17.10 -6.09
C MET A 208 -8.08 17.21 -6.85
N PRO A 209 -8.22 16.62 -8.04
CA PRO A 209 -9.47 16.62 -8.80
C PRO A 209 -10.50 15.66 -8.21
N SER A 210 -11.68 15.58 -8.82
CA SER A 210 -12.72 14.66 -8.39
C SER A 210 -12.26 13.19 -8.46
N PRO A 211 -12.85 12.30 -7.63
CA PRO A 211 -12.54 10.87 -7.70
C PRO A 211 -12.73 10.25 -9.08
N ASP A 212 -13.70 10.75 -9.88
CA ASP A 212 -13.97 10.26 -11.23
C ASP A 212 -12.88 10.68 -12.22
N GLU A 213 -12.34 11.89 -12.07
CA GLU A 213 -11.23 12.35 -12.89
C GLU A 213 -9.92 11.62 -12.59
N VAL A 214 -9.66 11.32 -11.31
CA VAL A 214 -8.54 10.45 -10.92
C VAL A 214 -8.73 9.06 -11.53
N PHE A 215 -9.94 8.52 -11.45
CA PHE A 215 -10.23 7.19 -11.98
C PHE A 215 -10.07 7.09 -13.50
N LYS A 216 -10.33 8.16 -14.26
CA LYS A 216 -10.01 8.16 -15.70
C LYS A 216 -8.53 7.87 -15.95
N ARG A 217 -7.63 8.48 -15.16
CA ARG A 217 -6.17 8.23 -15.26
C ARG A 217 -5.79 6.81 -14.79
N VAL A 218 -6.46 6.29 -13.76
CA VAL A 218 -6.28 4.89 -13.34
C VAL A 218 -6.67 3.92 -14.46
N LYS A 219 -7.77 4.18 -15.18
CA LYS A 219 -8.19 3.36 -16.31
C LYS A 219 -7.16 3.29 -17.44
N GLU A 220 -6.42 4.36 -17.69
CA GLU A 220 -5.38 4.41 -18.74
C GLU A 220 -4.24 3.42 -18.50
N VAL A 221 -3.99 3.04 -17.22
CA VAL A 221 -2.94 2.09 -16.88
C VAL A 221 -3.47 0.66 -16.67
N LEU A 222 -4.80 0.48 -16.60
CA LEU A 222 -5.47 -0.81 -16.48
C LEU A 222 -5.70 -1.51 -17.84
N VAL A 223 -5.37 -0.86 -18.94
CA VAL A 223 -5.62 -1.35 -20.33
C VAL A 223 -4.47 -2.20 -20.83
#